data_57222768cf9a17a9070ebfa7f368f0c6
#
_entry.id   57222768cf9a17a9070ebfa7f368f0c6
#
_cell.length_a   1.000
_cell.length_b   1.000
_cell.length_c   1.000
_cell.angle_alpha   90.00
_cell.angle_beta   90.00
_cell.angle_gamma   90.00
#
_symmetry.space_group_name_H-M   'P 1'
#
loop_
_entity.id
_entity.type
_entity.pdbx_description
1 polymer ?
#
loop_
_entity_poly.entity_id
_entity_poly.type
_entity_poly.pdbx_seq_one_letter_code
_entity_poly.pdbx_strand_id
1 'polypeptide(L)'
;TQAEDATHNRKLRGLNGWIHTNNNSGVGGSPPVPSTNTPAVPGTKRDFSEALLKDVILKAYTSGGDVRFALMSPFLKQLASTFDGNVVREQEVGNTNKGTLQTAYTFYGSDFGVIEMVPDRCMAGIDGNVYGIDPDYWSIATLRGFETDELAKTGDNVSYEMVTELTLVARNEASSFAIRDLNP
;
A
#
# COMPACT_ATOMS: atom_id res chain seq x y z
N THR A 1 8.42 5.28 11.90
CA THR A 1 8.24 6.36 12.89
C THR A 1 9.57 7.05 13.16
N GLN A 2 9.55 8.38 13.16
CA GLN A 2 10.69 9.17 13.61
C GLN A 2 10.48 9.46 15.10
N ALA A 3 11.47 9.16 15.93
CA ALA A 3 11.44 9.56 17.33
C ALA A 3 11.48 11.10 17.45
N GLU A 4 10.85 11.62 18.48
CA GLU A 4 10.94 13.04 18.81
C GLU A 4 12.32 13.34 19.37
N ASP A 5 12.95 14.38 18.87
CA ASP A 5 14.16 14.98 19.43
C ASP A 5 14.01 16.50 19.53
N ALA A 6 15.00 17.20 20.01
CA ALA A 6 14.95 18.66 20.22
C ALA A 6 14.68 19.48 18.94
N THR A 7 14.85 18.88 17.78
CA THR A 7 14.73 19.53 16.46
C THR A 7 13.65 18.96 15.57
N HIS A 8 13.10 17.77 15.89
CA HIS A 8 12.15 17.07 15.02
C HIS A 8 10.96 16.54 15.80
N ASN A 9 9.77 16.88 15.33
CA ASN A 9 8.53 16.30 15.84
C ASN A 9 8.39 14.83 15.43
N ARG A 10 7.69 14.03 16.21
CA ARG A 10 7.34 12.65 15.86
C ARG A 10 6.57 12.61 14.53
N LYS A 11 6.93 11.68 13.66
CA LYS A 11 6.23 11.43 12.40
C LYS A 11 5.94 9.95 12.25
N LEU A 12 4.70 9.65 11.84
CA LEU A 12 4.31 8.31 11.43
C LEU A 12 5.02 7.93 10.13
N ARG A 13 5.50 6.68 10.08
CA ARG A 13 6.02 6.08 8.85
C ARG A 13 4.94 5.21 8.24
N GLY A 14 4.53 5.51 7.01
CA GLY A 14 3.59 4.71 6.23
C GLY A 14 4.28 3.58 5.46
N LEU A 15 3.51 2.78 4.72
CA LEU A 15 3.98 1.68 3.88
C LEU A 15 5.14 2.09 2.97
N ASN A 16 5.02 3.26 2.34
CA ASN A 16 6.05 3.79 1.45
C ASN A 16 7.42 3.96 2.13
N GLY A 17 7.46 4.20 3.42
CA GLY A 17 8.70 4.36 4.17
C GLY A 17 9.23 3.06 4.79
N TRP A 18 8.43 1.99 4.80
CA TRP A 18 8.83 0.70 5.37
C TRP A 18 9.34 -0.27 4.33
N ILE A 19 8.62 -0.45 3.21
CA ILE A 19 8.97 -1.44 2.19
C ILE A 19 10.18 -0.97 1.39
N HIS A 20 11.32 -1.61 1.59
CA HIS A 20 12.59 -1.26 0.95
C HIS A 20 13.29 -2.43 0.25
N THR A 21 13.14 -3.66 0.76
CA THR A 21 13.85 -4.83 0.21
C THR A 21 13.28 -5.24 -1.14
N ASN A 22 12.01 -5.58 -1.21
CA ASN A 22 11.36 -5.99 -2.45
C ASN A 22 10.76 -4.79 -3.17
N ASN A 23 11.62 -3.98 -3.73
CA ASN A 23 11.27 -2.75 -4.40
C ASN A 23 11.63 -2.81 -5.89
N ASN A 24 10.80 -2.19 -6.73
CA ASN A 24 11.09 -1.95 -8.13
C ASN A 24 10.78 -0.47 -8.45
N SER A 25 11.81 0.36 -8.44
CA SER A 25 11.72 1.79 -8.72
C SER A 25 12.09 2.11 -10.17
N GLY A 26 11.66 3.26 -10.66
CA GLY A 26 12.09 3.81 -11.94
C GLY A 26 13.58 4.14 -11.97
N VAL A 27 14.11 4.41 -13.15
CA VAL A 27 15.53 4.74 -13.32
C VAL A 27 15.88 5.98 -12.49
N GLY A 28 16.96 5.88 -11.71
CA GLY A 28 17.41 6.94 -10.80
C GLY A 28 16.64 7.00 -9.46
N GLY A 29 15.57 6.25 -9.31
CA GLY A 29 14.85 6.12 -8.04
C GLY A 29 15.56 5.19 -7.06
N SER A 30 15.37 5.42 -5.77
CA SER A 30 15.87 4.54 -4.72
C SER A 30 14.82 4.25 -3.65
N PRO A 31 14.83 3.04 -3.06
CA PRO A 31 13.94 2.71 -1.96
C PRO A 31 14.23 3.55 -0.72
N PRO A 32 13.31 3.63 0.23
CA PRO A 32 13.57 4.27 1.50
C PRO A 32 14.62 3.49 2.30
N VAL A 33 15.32 4.17 3.21
CA VAL A 33 16.24 3.52 4.15
C VAL A 33 15.70 3.71 5.56
N PRO A 34 14.99 2.71 6.13
CA PRO A 34 14.35 2.82 7.44
C PRO A 34 15.32 3.11 8.58
N SER A 35 16.54 2.56 8.53
CA SER A 35 17.55 2.72 9.58
C SER A 35 18.04 4.17 9.75
N THR A 36 18.11 4.92 8.67
CA THR A 36 18.53 6.33 8.65
C THR A 36 17.36 7.30 8.50
N ASN A 37 16.13 6.78 8.50
CA ASN A 37 14.91 7.55 8.24
C ASN A 37 14.93 8.35 6.92
N THR A 38 15.68 7.85 5.92
CA THR A 38 15.77 8.47 4.61
C THR A 38 14.53 8.08 3.78
N PRO A 39 13.80 9.05 3.20
CA PRO A 39 12.66 8.75 2.35
C PRO A 39 13.09 8.14 1.02
N ALA A 40 12.15 7.47 0.32
CA ALA A 40 12.37 7.03 -1.04
C ALA A 40 12.65 8.23 -1.96
N VAL A 41 13.60 8.07 -2.88
CA VAL A 41 13.88 9.07 -3.91
C VAL A 41 13.11 8.70 -5.17
N PRO A 42 12.30 9.60 -5.73
CA PRO A 42 11.57 9.35 -6.96
C PRO A 42 12.52 9.14 -8.14
N GLY A 43 12.20 8.17 -8.98
CA GLY A 43 12.88 7.91 -10.25
C GLY A 43 12.09 8.43 -11.46
N THR A 44 12.55 8.06 -12.65
CA THR A 44 11.82 8.35 -13.90
C THR A 44 10.53 7.56 -13.92
N LYS A 45 9.40 8.24 -14.17
CA LYS A 45 8.12 7.61 -14.31
C LYS A 45 8.07 6.66 -15.50
N ARG A 46 7.32 5.57 -15.36
CA ARG A 46 7.19 4.51 -16.36
C ARG A 46 5.78 3.92 -16.34
N ASP A 47 5.41 3.24 -17.42
CA ASP A 47 4.11 2.62 -17.51
C ASP A 47 4.04 1.35 -16.64
N PHE A 48 2.89 1.13 -16.03
CA PHE A 48 2.64 -0.09 -15.27
C PHE A 48 2.46 -1.27 -16.23
N SER A 49 3.24 -2.31 -16.04
CA SER A 49 3.19 -3.52 -16.86
C SER A 49 3.11 -4.77 -15.99
N GLU A 50 2.56 -5.83 -16.57
CA GLU A 50 2.48 -7.14 -15.91
C GLU A 50 3.86 -7.70 -15.55
N ALA A 51 4.88 -7.42 -16.38
CA ALA A 51 6.26 -7.85 -16.11
C ALA A 51 6.82 -7.26 -14.82
N LEU A 52 6.50 -5.99 -14.53
CA LEU A 52 6.90 -5.35 -13.26
C LEU A 52 6.21 -6.00 -12.06
N LEU A 53 4.94 -6.36 -12.21
CA LEU A 53 4.18 -7.03 -11.17
C LEU A 53 4.74 -8.43 -10.89
N LYS A 54 5.02 -9.20 -11.92
CA LYS A 54 5.62 -10.55 -11.80
C LYS A 54 7.00 -10.52 -11.13
N ASP A 55 7.85 -9.54 -11.47
CA ASP A 55 9.19 -9.38 -10.88
C ASP A 55 9.11 -9.17 -9.35
N VAL A 56 8.22 -8.29 -8.89
CA VAL A 56 8.12 -8.02 -7.45
C VAL A 56 7.43 -9.13 -6.66
N ILE A 57 6.47 -9.83 -7.27
CA ILE A 57 5.83 -11.01 -6.67
C ILE A 57 6.88 -12.12 -6.47
N LEU A 58 7.71 -12.38 -7.47
CA LEU A 58 8.81 -13.36 -7.37
C LEU A 58 9.77 -12.99 -6.23
N LYS A 59 10.14 -11.70 -6.11
CA LYS A 59 11.03 -11.21 -5.04
C LYS A 59 10.40 -11.43 -3.66
N ALA A 60 9.12 -11.07 -3.48
CA ALA A 60 8.41 -11.25 -2.22
C ALA A 60 8.29 -12.74 -1.85
N TYR A 61 7.92 -13.58 -2.81
CA TYR A 61 7.83 -15.03 -2.59
C TYR A 61 9.18 -15.63 -2.21
N THR A 62 10.27 -15.27 -2.90
CA THR A 62 11.62 -15.72 -2.57
C THR A 62 12.06 -15.28 -1.18
N SER A 63 11.56 -14.14 -0.70
CA SER A 63 11.79 -13.63 0.65
C SER A 63 10.88 -14.28 1.71
N GLY A 64 10.04 -15.24 1.32
CA GLY A 64 9.14 -15.97 2.22
C GLY A 64 7.81 -15.26 2.51
N GLY A 65 7.41 -14.30 1.69
CA GLY A 65 6.12 -13.61 1.79
C GLY A 65 5.00 -14.30 1.01
N ASP A 66 3.79 -14.24 1.54
CA ASP A 66 2.55 -14.63 0.88
C ASP A 66 1.68 -13.39 0.67
N VAL A 67 1.94 -12.68 -0.42
CA VAL A 67 1.25 -11.43 -0.72
C VAL A 67 -0.19 -11.70 -1.15
N ARG A 68 -1.14 -11.20 -0.38
CA ARG A 68 -2.59 -11.39 -0.64
C ARG A 68 -3.25 -10.15 -1.23
N PHE A 69 -2.78 -8.96 -0.89
CA PHE A 69 -3.38 -7.71 -1.33
C PHE A 69 -2.39 -6.84 -2.08
N ALA A 70 -2.82 -6.26 -3.20
CA ALA A 70 -2.09 -5.24 -3.93
C ALA A 70 -2.89 -3.93 -3.90
N LEU A 71 -2.44 -2.98 -3.09
CA LEU A 71 -3.03 -1.65 -2.98
C LEU A 71 -2.52 -0.77 -4.10
N MET A 72 -3.42 -0.12 -4.83
CA MET A 72 -3.07 0.75 -5.95
C MET A 72 -4.08 1.87 -6.15
N SER A 73 -3.70 2.89 -6.90
CA SER A 73 -4.64 3.95 -7.28
C SER A 73 -5.74 3.41 -8.21
N PRO A 74 -6.92 4.04 -8.24
CA PRO A 74 -8.00 3.63 -9.15
C PRO A 74 -7.59 3.60 -10.62
N PHE A 75 -6.73 4.51 -11.05
CA PHE A 75 -6.21 4.54 -12.42
C PHE A 75 -5.32 3.33 -12.72
N LEU A 76 -4.37 3.02 -11.84
CA LEU A 76 -3.51 1.84 -11.98
C LEU A 76 -4.32 0.55 -11.95
N LYS A 77 -5.43 0.53 -11.20
CA LYS A 77 -6.35 -0.61 -11.19
C LYS A 77 -7.04 -0.80 -12.55
N GLN A 78 -7.47 0.29 -13.19
CA GLN A 78 -8.02 0.22 -14.55
C GLN A 78 -6.96 -0.29 -15.55
N LEU A 79 -5.72 0.18 -15.44
CA LEU A 79 -4.62 -0.26 -16.28
C LEU A 79 -4.29 -1.74 -16.04
N ALA A 80 -4.25 -2.18 -14.78
CA ALA A 80 -4.08 -3.59 -14.43
C ALA A 80 -5.15 -4.50 -15.04
N SER A 81 -6.38 -4.00 -15.20
CA SER A 81 -7.47 -4.75 -15.84
C SER A 81 -7.26 -4.99 -17.36
N THR A 82 -6.28 -4.34 -17.96
CA THR A 82 -5.90 -4.54 -19.38
C THR A 82 -4.81 -5.59 -19.58
N PHE A 83 -4.25 -6.15 -18.49
CA PHE A 83 -3.23 -7.18 -18.60
C PHE A 83 -3.81 -8.47 -19.21
N ASP A 84 -3.18 -8.97 -20.25
CA ASP A 84 -3.63 -10.17 -20.98
C ASP A 84 -3.27 -11.50 -20.28
N GLY A 85 -2.44 -11.43 -19.24
CA GLY A 85 -1.99 -12.58 -18.47
C GLY A 85 -3.08 -13.14 -17.55
N ASN A 86 -2.79 -14.22 -16.83
CA ASN A 86 -3.64 -15.07 -15.99
C ASN A 86 -4.60 -14.33 -15.03
N VAL A 87 -5.47 -13.52 -15.59
CA VAL A 87 -6.55 -12.90 -14.82
C VAL A 87 -7.60 -13.96 -14.57
N VAL A 88 -7.73 -14.40 -13.33
CA VAL A 88 -8.85 -15.25 -12.93
C VAL A 88 -10.12 -14.43 -13.10
N ARG A 89 -10.83 -14.69 -14.19
CA ARG A 89 -12.20 -14.20 -14.35
C ARG A 89 -13.04 -14.99 -13.37
N GLU A 90 -13.42 -14.41 -12.29
CA GLU A 90 -14.53 -14.89 -11.48
C GLU A 90 -15.79 -14.71 -12.34
N GLN A 91 -16.05 -15.67 -13.20
CA GLN A 91 -17.30 -15.78 -13.90
C GLN A 91 -18.28 -16.36 -12.88
N GLU A 92 -18.95 -15.48 -12.16
CA GLU A 92 -20.11 -15.87 -11.39
C GLU A 92 -21.15 -16.40 -12.40
N VAL A 93 -21.16 -17.73 -12.58
CA VAL A 93 -22.21 -18.43 -13.30
C VAL A 93 -23.45 -18.43 -12.46
N GLY A 94 -23.99 -17.25 -12.21
CA GLY A 94 -25.35 -17.04 -11.73
C GLY A 94 -26.28 -17.21 -12.91
N ASN A 95 -26.99 -18.34 -12.91
CA ASN A 95 -28.09 -18.66 -13.80
C ASN A 95 -29.10 -17.52 -13.86
N THR A 96 -28.96 -16.58 -14.80
CA THR A 96 -30.09 -15.79 -15.33
C THR A 96 -29.68 -15.06 -16.62
N ASN A 97 -30.48 -15.22 -17.66
CA ASN A 97 -30.42 -14.67 -19.01
C ASN A 97 -30.30 -13.12 -19.10
N LYS A 98 -29.25 -12.52 -18.56
CA LYS A 98 -28.88 -11.13 -18.86
C LYS A 98 -27.36 -11.07 -18.93
N GLY A 99 -26.85 -10.92 -20.15
CA GLY A 99 -25.42 -10.69 -20.39
C GLY A 99 -24.95 -9.41 -19.68
N THR A 100 -24.49 -9.55 -18.47
CA THR A 100 -23.81 -8.48 -17.74
C THR A 100 -22.34 -8.56 -18.12
N LEU A 101 -21.87 -7.57 -18.88
CA LEU A 101 -20.44 -7.40 -19.15
C LEU A 101 -19.77 -6.98 -17.83
N GLN A 102 -19.17 -7.94 -17.11
CA GLN A 102 -18.28 -7.63 -16.00
C GLN A 102 -16.85 -7.48 -16.54
N THR A 103 -16.36 -6.26 -16.57
CA THR A 103 -15.00 -5.91 -17.00
C THR A 103 -14.06 -5.68 -15.81
N ALA A 104 -14.51 -5.94 -14.58
CA ALA A 104 -13.72 -5.69 -13.39
C ALA A 104 -12.98 -6.97 -12.93
N TYR A 105 -11.66 -6.94 -13.03
CA TYR A 105 -10.81 -7.99 -12.49
C TYR A 105 -10.38 -7.61 -11.07
N THR A 106 -10.83 -8.35 -10.08
CA THR A 106 -10.48 -8.12 -8.67
C THR A 106 -9.26 -8.93 -8.26
N PHE A 107 -9.09 -10.12 -8.86
CA PHE A 107 -8.02 -11.05 -8.52
C PHE A 107 -7.02 -11.22 -9.66
N TYR A 108 -5.75 -11.25 -9.32
CA TYR A 108 -4.66 -11.61 -10.22
C TYR A 108 -4.10 -12.97 -9.81
N GLY A 109 -4.22 -13.96 -10.70
CA GLY A 109 -3.61 -15.28 -10.52
C GLY A 109 -2.13 -15.24 -10.95
N SER A 110 -1.22 -15.35 -10.01
CA SER A 110 0.20 -15.53 -10.28
C SER A 110 0.60 -17.01 -10.11
N ASP A 111 1.81 -17.37 -10.55
CA ASP A 111 2.36 -18.70 -10.35
C ASP A 111 2.58 -19.03 -8.85
N PHE A 112 2.53 -18.03 -7.99
CA PHE A 112 2.81 -18.11 -6.55
C PHE A 112 1.57 -17.93 -5.67
N GLY A 113 0.41 -17.71 -6.26
CA GLY A 113 -0.85 -17.51 -5.53
C GLY A 113 -1.75 -16.48 -6.19
N VAL A 114 -2.88 -16.23 -5.54
CA VAL A 114 -3.88 -15.27 -6.01
C VAL A 114 -3.78 -13.99 -5.19
N ILE A 115 -3.64 -12.87 -5.87
CA ILE A 115 -3.50 -11.54 -5.26
C ILE A 115 -4.77 -10.74 -5.54
N GLU A 116 -5.39 -10.21 -4.50
CA GLU A 116 -6.51 -9.29 -4.64
C GLU A 116 -6.01 -7.87 -4.92
N MET A 117 -6.47 -7.29 -6.03
CA MET A 117 -6.15 -5.92 -6.42
C MET A 117 -7.16 -4.94 -5.83
N VAL A 118 -6.76 -4.22 -4.80
CA VAL A 118 -7.61 -3.29 -4.04
C VAL A 118 -7.34 -1.85 -4.47
N PRO A 119 -8.33 -1.17 -5.08
CA PRO A 119 -8.20 0.25 -5.36
C PRO A 119 -8.37 1.07 -4.08
N ASP A 120 -7.39 1.92 -3.76
CA ASP A 120 -7.45 2.84 -2.63
C ASP A 120 -7.69 4.27 -3.12
N ARG A 121 -8.76 4.88 -2.61
CA ARG A 121 -9.14 6.27 -2.93
C ARG A 121 -8.14 7.29 -2.41
N CYS A 122 -7.46 6.98 -1.32
CA CYS A 122 -6.44 7.87 -0.75
C CYS A 122 -5.18 7.95 -1.61
N MET A 123 -4.99 6.99 -2.53
CA MET A 123 -3.90 6.97 -3.50
C MET A 123 -4.27 7.63 -4.85
N ALA A 124 -5.51 8.14 -5.00
CA ALA A 124 -5.96 8.73 -6.25
C ALA A 124 -5.23 10.04 -6.55
N GLY A 125 -4.48 10.07 -7.65
CA GLY A 125 -3.80 11.26 -8.17
C GLY A 125 -2.53 11.69 -7.42
N ILE A 126 -2.12 10.96 -6.38
CA ILE A 126 -0.95 11.32 -5.57
C ILE A 126 0.19 10.32 -5.79
N ASP A 127 -0.11 9.03 -5.87
CA ASP A 127 0.90 7.98 -5.91
C ASP A 127 0.87 7.14 -7.18
N GLY A 128 1.92 7.21 -7.95
CA GLY A 128 2.25 6.24 -8.99
C GLY A 128 2.89 4.98 -8.40
N ASN A 129 2.36 4.46 -7.29
CA ASN A 129 2.93 3.33 -6.59
C ASN A 129 1.90 2.21 -6.44
N VAL A 130 2.40 0.97 -6.39
CA VAL A 130 1.64 -0.23 -6.02
C VAL A 130 2.32 -0.88 -4.83
N TYR A 131 1.55 -1.22 -3.81
CA TYR A 131 2.06 -1.92 -2.62
C TYR A 131 1.41 -3.28 -2.51
N GLY A 132 2.21 -4.32 -2.57
CA GLY A 132 1.78 -5.69 -2.25
C GLY A 132 2.00 -5.97 -0.77
N ILE A 133 0.96 -6.44 -0.10
CA ILE A 133 0.96 -6.62 1.36
C ILE A 133 0.64 -8.05 1.71
N ASP A 134 1.45 -8.60 2.60
CA ASP A 134 1.16 -9.81 3.37
C ASP A 134 0.63 -9.37 4.75
N PRO A 135 -0.68 -9.47 5.00
CA PRO A 135 -1.31 -8.91 6.20
C PRO A 135 -0.81 -9.53 7.51
N ASP A 136 -0.27 -10.74 7.47
CA ASP A 136 0.17 -11.45 8.67
C ASP A 136 1.38 -10.79 9.35
N TYR A 137 2.13 -9.98 8.59
CA TYR A 137 3.32 -9.26 9.09
C TYR A 137 3.09 -7.78 9.38
N TRP A 138 1.86 -7.29 9.17
CA TRP A 138 1.53 -5.89 9.44
C TRP A 138 0.50 -5.78 10.55
N SER A 139 0.70 -4.82 11.44
CA SER A 139 -0.24 -4.52 12.51
C SER A 139 -0.20 -3.04 12.89
N ILE A 140 -1.25 -2.58 13.53
CA ILE A 140 -1.30 -1.25 14.12
C ILE A 140 -1.11 -1.42 15.62
N ALA A 141 -0.10 -0.75 16.19
CA ALA A 141 0.08 -0.64 17.62
C ALA A 141 -0.48 0.69 18.10
N THR A 142 -1.35 0.65 19.11
CA THR A 142 -1.96 1.83 19.70
C THR A 142 -1.39 2.01 21.09
N LEU A 143 -0.81 3.18 21.37
CA LEU A 143 -0.33 3.55 22.69
C LEU A 143 -1.47 4.16 23.51
N ARG A 144 -2.19 5.12 22.91
CA ARG A 144 -3.41 5.70 23.46
C ARG A 144 -4.53 5.56 22.45
N GLY A 145 -5.69 5.05 22.87
CA GLY A 145 -6.87 4.96 22.04
C GLY A 145 -7.45 6.36 21.73
N PHE A 146 -8.64 6.38 21.14
CA PHE A 146 -9.38 7.63 21.01
C PHE A 146 -9.95 8.02 22.39
N GLU A 147 -9.39 9.08 22.96
CA GLU A 147 -9.85 9.66 24.21
C GLU A 147 -10.24 11.11 23.94
N THR A 148 -11.34 11.56 24.58
CA THR A 148 -11.83 12.91 24.47
C THR A 148 -11.79 13.54 25.83
N ASP A 149 -10.99 14.58 25.98
CA ASP A 149 -10.82 15.34 27.22
C ASP A 149 -11.45 16.72 27.09
N GLU A 150 -12.15 17.15 28.14
CA GLU A 150 -12.65 18.51 28.24
C GLU A 150 -11.51 19.43 28.69
N LEU A 151 -11.22 20.44 27.86
CA LEU A 151 -10.20 21.43 28.19
C LEU A 151 -10.72 22.45 29.22
N ALA A 152 -9.80 23.06 29.98
CA ALA A 152 -10.14 24.12 30.92
C ALA A 152 -10.86 25.26 30.21
N LYS A 153 -11.94 25.77 30.82
CA LYS A 153 -12.72 26.91 30.30
C LYS A 153 -11.87 28.16 30.32
N THR A 154 -11.76 28.82 29.15
CA THR A 154 -11.12 30.13 28.99
C THR A 154 -12.13 31.26 28.79
N GLY A 155 -13.43 30.96 28.85
CA GLY A 155 -14.55 31.89 28.65
C GLY A 155 -15.88 31.13 28.75
N ASP A 156 -16.92 31.61 28.05
CA ASP A 156 -18.24 30.98 27.99
C ASP A 156 -18.34 29.93 26.89
N ASN A 157 -17.23 29.24 26.62
CA ASN A 157 -17.14 28.12 25.68
C ASN A 157 -16.70 26.83 26.36
N VAL A 158 -17.10 25.70 25.80
CA VAL A 158 -16.60 24.37 26.16
C VAL A 158 -15.80 23.83 24.97
N SER A 159 -14.52 23.52 25.21
CA SER A 159 -13.62 22.97 24.21
C SER A 159 -13.23 21.56 24.58
N TYR A 160 -13.19 20.68 23.58
CA TYR A 160 -12.76 19.30 23.75
C TYR A 160 -11.52 19.04 22.91
N GLU A 161 -10.60 18.25 23.45
CA GLU A 161 -9.46 17.71 22.73
C GLU A 161 -9.65 16.21 22.53
N MET A 162 -9.40 15.75 21.30
CA MET A 162 -9.38 14.31 20.98
C MET A 162 -7.96 13.92 20.61
N VAL A 163 -7.39 12.99 21.37
CA VAL A 163 -6.02 12.51 21.17
C VAL A 163 -6.03 11.02 20.88
N THR A 164 -5.20 10.61 19.93
CA THR A 164 -4.86 9.21 19.71
C THR A 164 -3.40 9.08 19.33
N GLU A 165 -2.75 8.05 19.82
CA GLU A 165 -1.36 7.71 19.50
C GLU A 165 -1.30 6.29 18.96
N LEU A 166 -0.93 6.17 17.72
CA LEU A 166 -0.82 4.87 17.03
C LEU A 166 0.41 4.85 16.13
N THR A 167 0.87 3.66 15.77
CA THR A 167 1.95 3.46 14.81
C THR A 167 1.74 2.20 13.99
N LEU A 168 2.24 2.21 12.74
CA LEU A 168 2.30 1.02 11.90
C LEU A 168 3.51 0.17 12.31
N VAL A 169 3.29 -1.11 12.54
CA VAL A 169 4.31 -2.11 12.86
C VAL A 169 4.51 -3.03 11.68
N ALA A 170 5.74 -3.09 11.16
CA ALA A 170 6.18 -4.06 10.18
C ALA A 170 7.04 -5.11 10.89
N ARG A 171 6.54 -6.35 11.02
CA ARG A 171 7.30 -7.45 11.63
C ARG A 171 8.31 -8.03 10.66
N ASN A 172 7.93 -8.13 9.38
CA ASN A 172 8.79 -8.51 8.29
C ASN A 172 8.38 -7.72 7.04
N GLU A 173 9.14 -6.69 6.67
CA GLU A 173 8.82 -5.89 5.48
C GLU A 173 9.14 -6.62 4.17
N ALA A 174 10.09 -7.59 4.21
CA ALA A 174 10.49 -8.36 3.06
C ALA A 174 9.41 -9.37 2.59
N SER A 175 8.35 -9.61 3.40
CA SER A 175 7.18 -10.36 2.94
C SER A 175 6.31 -9.57 1.95
N SER A 176 6.53 -8.29 1.85
CA SER A 176 5.74 -7.36 1.05
C SER A 176 6.58 -6.75 -0.07
N PHE A 177 5.94 -6.09 -1.04
CA PHE A 177 6.65 -5.44 -2.13
C PHE A 177 6.14 -4.04 -2.43
N ALA A 178 6.95 -3.25 -3.16
CA ALA A 178 6.55 -1.96 -3.70
C ALA A 178 7.00 -1.81 -5.15
N ILE A 179 6.11 -1.35 -6.02
CA ILE A 179 6.44 -0.83 -7.35
C ILE A 179 6.27 0.68 -7.28
N ARG A 180 7.26 1.42 -7.74
CA ARG A 180 7.30 2.87 -7.62
C ARG A 180 7.47 3.53 -8.97
N ASP A 181 7.22 4.84 -9.01
CA ASP A 181 7.46 5.69 -10.17
C ASP A 181 6.66 5.27 -11.40
N LEU A 182 5.38 4.93 -11.18
CA LEU A 182 4.45 4.64 -12.25
C LEU A 182 3.76 5.92 -12.74
N ASN A 183 3.40 5.94 -14.02
CA ASN A 183 2.51 6.95 -14.55
C ASN A 183 1.10 6.71 -14.00
N PRO A 184 0.50 7.71 -13.31
CA PRO A 184 -0.87 7.63 -12.86
C PRO A 184 -1.84 7.86 -14.01
#